data_15df64f684c71bd89ad7d0bc11334d12
#
_entry.id   15df64f684c71bd89ad7d0bc11334d12
#
_cell.length_a   1.000
_cell.length_b   1.000
_cell.length_c   1.000
_cell.angle_alpha   90.00
_cell.angle_beta   90.00
_cell.angle_gamma   90.00
#
_symmetry.space_group_name_H-M   'P 1'
#
loop_
_entity.id
_entity.type
_entity.pdbx_description
1 polymer ?
#
loop_
_entity_poly.entity_id
_entity_poly.type
_entity_poly.pdbx_seq_one_letter_code
_entity_poly.pdbx_strand_id
1 'polypeptide(L)'
;MNKSETNDNSTLAMQISNYKHGGNVYANAKKLNLLPSEIIDASASLVPFDPPQILIDSLNAEIKNLGFRYYPERNLSDLKEIIGKFHKINSDNILPGNGASELITWAGYEAS
;
A
#
# COMPACT_ATOMS: atom_id res chain seq x y z
N MET A 1 -14.99 48.06 -12.64
CA MET A 1 -14.77 47.43 -11.32
C MET A 1 -14.63 45.93 -11.55
N ASN A 2 -13.38 45.52 -11.69
CA ASN A 2 -13.07 44.07 -11.89
C ASN A 2 -13.13 43.38 -10.54
N LYS A 3 -14.04 42.40 -10.39
CA LYS A 3 -13.97 41.42 -9.30
C LYS A 3 -12.90 40.41 -9.68
N SER A 4 -11.80 40.44 -8.95
CA SER A 4 -10.77 39.40 -8.98
C SER A 4 -11.39 38.09 -8.55
N GLU A 5 -11.44 37.12 -9.46
CA GLU A 5 -11.66 35.69 -9.12
C GLU A 5 -10.41 35.21 -8.36
N THR A 6 -10.48 35.25 -7.05
CA THR A 6 -9.55 34.51 -6.22
C THR A 6 -9.93 33.05 -6.36
N ASN A 7 -9.20 32.34 -7.22
CA ASN A 7 -9.30 30.90 -7.37
C ASN A 7 -8.97 30.27 -6.01
N ASP A 8 -9.99 29.77 -5.35
CA ASP A 8 -9.92 29.29 -3.96
C ASP A 8 -9.32 27.89 -3.90
N ASN A 9 -7.99 27.84 -3.94
CA ASN A 9 -7.23 26.60 -3.75
C ASN A 9 -7.55 25.89 -2.41
N SER A 10 -8.14 26.62 -1.45
CA SER A 10 -8.59 26.08 -0.18
C SER A 10 -9.81 25.17 -0.35
N THR A 11 -10.70 25.50 -1.28
CA THR A 11 -11.89 24.69 -1.59
C THR A 11 -11.51 23.35 -2.24
N LEU A 12 -10.50 23.37 -3.14
CA LEU A 12 -10.00 22.14 -3.77
C LEU A 12 -9.29 21.24 -2.74
N ALA A 13 -8.44 21.82 -1.90
CA ALA A 13 -7.78 21.10 -0.81
C ALA A 13 -8.78 20.49 0.20
N MET A 14 -9.86 21.22 0.52
CA MET A 14 -10.96 20.72 1.36
C MET A 14 -11.75 19.60 0.69
N GLN A 15 -11.96 19.64 -0.61
CA GLN A 15 -12.60 18.57 -1.37
C GLN A 15 -11.74 17.30 -1.39
N ILE A 16 -10.42 17.43 -1.56
CA ILE A 16 -9.47 16.30 -1.51
C ILE A 16 -9.43 15.69 -0.10
N SER A 17 -9.49 16.49 0.97
CA SER A 17 -9.50 15.99 2.35
C SER A 17 -10.77 15.22 2.72
N ASN A 18 -11.88 15.42 2.00
CA ASN A 18 -13.13 14.71 2.18
C ASN A 18 -13.23 13.41 1.37
N TYR A 19 -12.24 13.09 0.54
CA TYR A 19 -12.20 11.83 -0.19
C TYR A 19 -11.96 10.68 0.79
N LYS A 20 -13.01 9.93 1.08
CA LYS A 20 -12.96 8.78 1.97
C LYS A 20 -12.55 7.56 1.15
N HIS A 21 -11.30 7.14 1.30
CA HIS A 21 -10.88 5.83 0.83
C HIS A 21 -11.65 4.72 1.55
N GLY A 22 -11.95 3.62 0.85
CA GLY A 22 -12.46 2.39 1.45
C GLY A 22 -11.45 1.77 2.44
N GLY A 23 -11.82 0.68 3.10
CA GLY A 23 -10.93 -0.06 3.99
C GLY A 23 -10.84 0.47 5.44
N ASN A 24 -11.66 1.43 5.82
CA ASN A 24 -11.62 1.99 7.19
C ASN A 24 -12.58 1.25 8.14
N VAL A 25 -12.37 -0.07 8.27
CA VAL A 25 -13.21 -0.96 9.10
C VAL A 25 -13.25 -0.50 10.55
N TYR A 26 -12.10 -0.14 11.15
CA TYR A 26 -12.04 0.29 12.56
C TYR A 26 -12.85 1.54 12.86
N ALA A 27 -12.77 2.56 11.99
CA ALA A 27 -13.54 3.78 12.18
C ALA A 27 -15.05 3.54 12.01
N ASN A 28 -15.44 2.68 11.07
CA ASN A 28 -16.83 2.31 10.85
C ASN A 28 -17.38 1.44 11.98
N ALA A 29 -16.61 0.46 12.46
CA ALA A 29 -16.94 -0.35 13.62
C ALA A 29 -17.23 0.52 14.86
N LYS A 30 -16.33 1.48 15.12
CA LYS A 30 -16.50 2.43 16.24
C LYS A 30 -17.79 3.27 16.11
N LYS A 31 -18.12 3.75 14.90
CA LYS A 31 -19.34 4.53 14.66
C LYS A 31 -20.62 3.71 14.85
N LEU A 32 -20.57 2.43 14.47
CA LEU A 32 -21.72 1.52 14.55
C LEU A 32 -21.80 0.80 15.89
N ASN A 33 -20.83 1.01 16.78
CA ASN A 33 -20.71 0.29 18.06
C ASN A 33 -20.66 -1.24 17.87
N LEU A 34 -19.89 -1.67 16.86
CA LEU A 34 -19.65 -3.07 16.50
C LEU A 34 -18.17 -3.42 16.68
N LEU A 35 -17.85 -4.72 16.70
CA LEU A 35 -16.48 -5.18 16.56
C LEU A 35 -16.03 -5.11 15.09
N PRO A 36 -14.75 -4.85 14.79
CA PRO A 36 -14.25 -4.89 13.41
C PRO A 36 -14.53 -6.21 12.68
N SER A 37 -14.57 -7.34 13.41
CA SER A 37 -14.88 -8.67 12.89
C SER A 37 -16.36 -8.87 12.49
N GLU A 38 -17.25 -7.97 12.92
CA GLU A 38 -18.68 -8.01 12.56
C GLU A 38 -18.98 -7.22 11.28
N ILE A 39 -17.96 -6.58 10.69
CA ILE A 39 -18.11 -5.77 9.47
C ILE A 39 -17.56 -6.53 8.27
N ILE A 40 -18.41 -6.68 7.26
CA ILE A 40 -17.98 -7.15 5.93
C ILE A 40 -17.57 -5.91 5.13
N ASP A 41 -16.26 -5.78 4.87
CA ASP A 41 -15.74 -4.65 4.10
C ASP A 41 -15.65 -4.99 2.61
N ALA A 42 -16.57 -4.46 1.83
CA ALA A 42 -16.57 -4.55 0.35
C ALA A 42 -16.08 -3.24 -0.31
N SER A 43 -15.55 -2.29 0.45
CA SER A 43 -15.11 -0.98 -0.03
C SER A 43 -13.66 -0.93 -0.51
N ALA A 44 -12.90 -1.99 -0.28
CA ALA A 44 -11.50 -2.11 -0.71
C ALA A 44 -11.24 -3.52 -1.27
N SER A 45 -10.35 -3.61 -2.27
CA SER A 45 -9.95 -4.89 -2.87
C SER A 45 -8.91 -5.59 -2.00
N LEU A 46 -9.35 -6.07 -0.84
CA LEU A 46 -8.53 -6.84 0.09
C LEU A 46 -8.84 -8.32 -0.04
N VAL A 47 -7.84 -9.15 0.19
CA VAL A 47 -8.01 -10.61 0.26
C VAL A 47 -8.76 -10.94 1.55
N PRO A 48 -9.95 -11.61 1.49
CA PRO A 48 -10.78 -11.88 2.66
C PRO A 48 -10.37 -13.14 3.43
N PHE A 49 -9.19 -13.67 3.17
CA PHE A 49 -8.67 -14.87 3.81
C PHE A 49 -7.55 -14.52 4.78
N ASP A 50 -7.40 -15.35 5.80
CA ASP A 50 -6.25 -15.27 6.70
C ASP A 50 -4.95 -15.49 5.93
N PRO A 51 -3.84 -14.84 6.35
CA PRO A 51 -2.56 -15.06 5.71
C PRO A 51 -2.15 -16.55 5.80
N PRO A 52 -1.49 -17.10 4.77
CA PRO A 52 -0.99 -18.46 4.81
C PRO A 52 -0.08 -18.69 6.02
N GLN A 53 -0.18 -19.86 6.66
CA GLN A 53 0.60 -20.19 7.87
C GLN A 53 2.11 -20.04 7.63
N ILE A 54 2.60 -20.43 6.46
CA ILE A 54 4.01 -20.27 6.07
C ILE A 54 4.50 -18.83 6.14
N LEU A 55 3.64 -17.85 5.80
CA LEU A 55 3.98 -16.43 5.91
C LEU A 55 4.09 -16.02 7.38
N ILE A 56 3.14 -16.45 8.21
CA ILE A 56 3.13 -16.17 9.65
C ILE A 56 4.38 -16.74 10.31
N ASP A 57 4.74 -17.98 9.99
CA ASP A 57 5.92 -18.67 10.54
C ASP A 57 7.21 -17.98 10.12
N SER A 58 7.31 -17.56 8.85
CA SER A 58 8.47 -16.81 8.34
C SER A 58 8.63 -15.47 9.04
N LEU A 59 7.56 -14.69 9.20
CA LEU A 59 7.59 -13.42 9.92
C LEU A 59 8.00 -13.61 11.38
N ASN A 60 7.48 -14.62 12.06
CA ASN A 60 7.86 -14.93 13.43
C ASN A 60 9.33 -15.35 13.55
N ALA A 61 9.86 -16.08 12.57
CA ALA A 61 11.28 -16.43 12.52
C ALA A 61 12.16 -15.19 12.38
N GLU A 62 11.81 -14.26 11.48
CA GLU A 62 12.54 -13.00 11.30
C GLU A 62 12.51 -12.11 12.54
N ILE A 63 11.37 -12.04 13.23
CA ILE A 63 11.27 -11.32 14.50
C ILE A 63 12.20 -11.93 15.56
N LYS A 64 12.21 -13.26 15.71
CA LYS A 64 13.06 -13.98 16.66
C LYS A 64 14.54 -13.82 16.34
N ASN A 65 14.90 -13.82 15.06
CA ASN A 65 16.27 -13.64 14.57
C ASN A 65 16.71 -12.18 14.55
N LEU A 66 15.86 -11.25 14.98
CA LEU A 66 16.13 -9.80 15.02
C LEU A 66 16.49 -9.24 13.63
N GLY A 67 15.91 -9.76 12.55
CA GLY A 67 16.14 -9.32 11.19
C GLY A 67 15.92 -7.81 10.98
N PHE A 68 15.00 -7.22 11.74
CA PHE A 68 14.74 -5.77 11.74
C PHE A 68 15.89 -4.90 12.29
N ARG A 69 16.98 -5.46 12.84
CA ARG A 69 18.16 -4.72 13.27
C ARG A 69 19.03 -4.23 12.13
N TYR A 70 18.86 -4.80 10.96
CA TYR A 70 19.67 -4.50 9.80
C TYR A 70 18.90 -3.67 8.79
N TYR A 71 19.60 -2.82 8.05
CA TYR A 71 19.00 -2.17 6.89
C TYR A 71 18.68 -3.22 5.83
N PRO A 72 17.53 -3.09 5.13
CA PRO A 72 17.23 -3.94 3.99
C PRO A 72 18.35 -3.85 2.93
N GLU A 73 18.57 -4.95 2.23
CA GLU A 73 19.47 -4.95 1.08
C GLU A 73 18.93 -3.99 0.01
N ARG A 74 19.80 -3.08 -0.42
CA ARG A 74 19.40 -1.92 -1.20
C ARG A 74 18.81 -2.28 -2.57
N ASN A 75 19.34 -3.33 -3.20
CA ASN A 75 18.91 -3.77 -4.54
C ASN A 75 17.77 -4.79 -4.50
N LEU A 76 17.43 -5.31 -3.34
CA LEU A 76 16.43 -6.37 -3.15
C LEU A 76 16.70 -7.59 -4.05
N SER A 77 17.98 -7.98 -4.19
CA SER A 77 18.43 -8.97 -5.14
C SER A 77 17.76 -10.33 -4.96
N ASP A 78 17.71 -10.83 -3.72
CA ASP A 78 17.06 -12.10 -3.39
C ASP A 78 15.56 -12.08 -3.72
N LEU A 79 14.88 -10.96 -3.41
CA LEU A 79 13.45 -10.78 -3.72
C LEU A 79 13.22 -10.81 -5.24
N LYS A 80 14.03 -10.07 -6.00
CA LYS A 80 13.96 -10.03 -7.47
C LYS A 80 14.21 -11.40 -8.08
N GLU A 81 15.18 -12.17 -7.56
CA GLU A 81 15.44 -13.52 -8.04
C GLU A 81 14.25 -14.45 -7.81
N ILE A 82 13.66 -14.43 -6.62
CA ILE A 82 12.49 -15.26 -6.28
C ILE A 82 11.31 -14.91 -7.18
N ILE A 83 11.02 -13.62 -7.36
CA ILE A 83 9.96 -13.15 -8.26
C ILE A 83 10.26 -13.55 -9.70
N GLY A 84 11.50 -13.37 -10.15
CA GLY A 84 11.95 -13.73 -11.49
C GLY A 84 11.80 -15.23 -11.77
N LYS A 85 12.17 -16.09 -10.83
CA LYS A 85 11.98 -17.54 -10.92
C LYS A 85 10.50 -17.90 -11.00
N PHE A 86 9.67 -17.29 -10.16
CA PHE A 86 8.22 -17.56 -10.14
C PHE A 86 7.53 -17.16 -11.45
N HIS A 87 7.84 -15.96 -11.97
CA HIS A 87 7.24 -15.43 -13.18
C HIS A 87 7.98 -15.79 -14.47
N LYS A 88 9.12 -16.49 -14.39
CA LYS A 88 9.99 -16.87 -15.53
C LYS A 88 10.45 -15.64 -16.34
N ILE A 89 10.85 -14.59 -15.65
CA ILE A 89 11.40 -13.37 -16.21
C ILE A 89 12.78 -13.09 -15.59
N ASN A 90 13.60 -12.31 -16.30
CA ASN A 90 14.90 -11.89 -15.77
C ASN A 90 14.69 -10.96 -14.55
N SER A 91 15.44 -11.19 -13.47
CA SER A 91 15.42 -10.37 -12.26
C SER A 91 15.76 -8.91 -12.52
N ASP A 92 16.56 -8.61 -13.55
CA ASP A 92 16.87 -7.24 -13.95
C ASP A 92 15.67 -6.46 -14.50
N ASN A 93 14.65 -7.16 -14.95
CA ASN A 93 13.40 -6.57 -15.44
C ASN A 93 12.34 -6.39 -14.32
N ILE A 94 12.75 -6.52 -13.05
CA ILE A 94 11.86 -6.40 -11.90
C ILE A 94 12.23 -5.15 -11.11
N LEU A 95 11.26 -4.28 -10.93
CA LEU A 95 11.36 -3.08 -10.11
C LEU A 95 10.37 -3.18 -8.94
N PRO A 96 10.83 -3.51 -7.73
CA PRO A 96 10.00 -3.47 -6.53
C PRO A 96 9.76 -2.04 -6.08
N GLY A 97 8.56 -1.76 -5.54
CA GLY A 97 8.20 -0.45 -4.98
C GLY A 97 7.23 -0.57 -3.80
N ASN A 98 7.05 0.50 -3.07
CA ASN A 98 6.14 0.59 -1.94
C ASN A 98 4.70 0.81 -2.40
N GLY A 99 4.17 -0.14 -3.14
CA GLY A 99 2.84 -0.11 -3.73
C GLY A 99 2.81 0.52 -5.13
N ALA A 100 1.66 0.37 -5.79
CA ALA A 100 1.46 0.78 -7.17
C ALA A 100 1.62 2.30 -7.38
N SER A 101 1.26 3.12 -6.39
CA SER A 101 1.35 4.58 -6.50
C SER A 101 2.78 5.08 -6.71
N GLU A 102 3.75 4.48 -6.02
CA GLU A 102 5.17 4.81 -6.22
C GLU A 102 5.63 4.44 -7.63
N LEU A 103 5.31 3.23 -8.08
CA LEU A 103 5.69 2.74 -9.40
C LEU A 103 5.05 3.57 -10.52
N ILE A 104 3.78 3.97 -10.38
CA ILE A 104 3.10 4.86 -11.34
C ILE A 104 3.78 6.24 -11.38
N THR A 105 4.20 6.76 -10.23
CA THR A 105 4.91 8.03 -10.15
C THR A 105 6.25 7.95 -10.90
N TRP A 106 7.03 6.89 -10.69
CA TRP A 106 8.28 6.69 -11.41
C TRP A 106 8.08 6.53 -12.92
N ALA A 107 7.08 5.73 -13.32
CA ALA A 107 6.73 5.59 -14.73
C ALA A 107 6.33 6.93 -15.38
N GLY A 108 5.65 7.80 -14.63
CA GLY A 108 5.30 9.14 -15.10
C GLY A 108 6.53 10.03 -15.31
N TYR A 109 7.54 9.95 -14.44
CA TYR A 109 8.78 10.69 -14.61
C TYR A 109 9.61 10.20 -15.80
N GLU A 110 9.66 8.90 -16.04
CA GLU A 110 10.39 8.33 -17.18
C GLU A 110 9.72 8.64 -18.53
N ALA A 111 8.41 8.91 -18.53
CA ALA A 111 7.65 9.20 -19.74
C ALA A 111 7.60 10.70 -20.11
N SER A 112 8.12 11.58 -19.26
CA SER A 112 8.10 13.04 -19.44
C SER A 112 9.38 13.57 -20.04
#